data_47955902ad50870ad45467d0bd52e677
#
_entry.id   47955902ad50870ad45467d0bd52e677
#
_cell.length_a   1.000
_cell.length_b   1.000
_cell.length_c   1.000
_cell.angle_alpha   90.00
_cell.angle_beta   90.00
_cell.angle_gamma   90.00
#
_symmetry.space_group_name_H-M   'P 1'
#
loop_
_entity.id
_entity.type
_entity.pdbx_description
1 polymer ?
#
loop_
_entity_poly.entity_id
_entity_poly.type
_entity_poly.pdbx_seq_one_letter_code
_entity_poly.pdbx_strand_id
1 'polypeptide(L)'
;MKNLIIITGGAGFVGSNLIKSLLKKTSKKIISLDNYSSGNKNNHLKNNRVKYLKADTIDITKILKKEKKQIHSIFHFGEFARIYQSFKKFDECFKSNSIGSNAVFKFCLDNNIKLIYSATSAVLGNKGDDKNLSPYAFTKSKNLELLENLRKWFNFKFEVIYFYNVYGQGQIKDGDMATVVGIFEDQYKKNKPLPIVKPGTQTRKFTHIDDTIKTCIEAWRRNKCLHYSISYKKSYSINDLAKMFKTKIIYLKSRSGERYASALTKISNNRKIINKYGKIDLKDYVTSFIKGRNYENKKLIKID
;
A
#
# COMPACT_ATOMS: atom_id res chain seq x y z
N MET A 1 20.78 18.84 -10.94
CA MET A 1 19.52 18.82 -10.15
C MET A 1 19.02 17.39 -9.98
N LYS A 2 18.48 17.04 -8.79
CA LYS A 2 17.89 15.71 -8.55
C LYS A 2 16.55 15.59 -9.29
N ASN A 3 16.52 14.87 -10.42
CA ASN A 3 15.38 14.79 -11.34
C ASN A 3 14.81 13.36 -11.50
N LEU A 4 15.15 12.44 -10.59
CA LEU A 4 14.77 11.05 -10.68
C LEU A 4 13.97 10.63 -9.44
N ILE A 5 12.86 9.94 -9.63
CA ILE A 5 12.06 9.29 -8.57
C ILE A 5 12.20 7.78 -8.74
N ILE A 6 12.46 7.09 -7.65
CA ILE A 6 12.44 5.63 -7.61
C ILE A 6 11.16 5.16 -6.94
N ILE A 7 10.54 4.13 -7.51
CA ILE A 7 9.38 3.46 -6.92
C ILE A 7 9.68 1.97 -6.85
N THR A 8 9.92 1.45 -5.66
CA THR A 8 9.99 0.00 -5.49
C THR A 8 8.57 -0.56 -5.40
N GLY A 9 8.32 -1.72 -5.99
CA GLY A 9 6.97 -2.25 -6.14
C GLY A 9 6.13 -1.49 -7.17
N GLY A 10 6.77 -0.87 -8.17
CA GLY A 10 6.10 -0.01 -9.15
C GLY A 10 5.26 -0.76 -10.18
N ALA A 11 5.43 -2.08 -10.34
CA ALA A 11 4.57 -2.94 -11.15
C ALA A 11 3.37 -3.50 -10.36
N GLY A 12 3.30 -3.23 -9.04
CA GLY A 12 2.19 -3.61 -8.18
C GLY A 12 0.99 -2.67 -8.29
N PHE A 13 -0.07 -2.98 -7.53
CA PHE A 13 -1.33 -2.22 -7.53
C PHE A 13 -1.14 -0.74 -7.17
N VAL A 14 -0.57 -0.45 -6.00
CA VAL A 14 -0.41 0.94 -5.52
C VAL A 14 0.68 1.65 -6.31
N GLY A 15 1.81 0.96 -6.58
CA GLY A 15 2.95 1.54 -7.29
C GLY A 15 2.63 1.99 -8.71
N SER A 16 1.89 1.20 -9.48
CA SER A 16 1.49 1.55 -10.86
C SER A 16 0.54 2.75 -10.90
N ASN A 17 -0.42 2.83 -9.96
CA ASN A 17 -1.30 3.99 -9.83
C ASN A 17 -0.54 5.25 -9.40
N LEU A 18 0.50 5.10 -8.55
CA LEU A 18 1.38 6.22 -8.20
C LEU A 18 2.16 6.71 -9.40
N ILE A 19 2.75 5.81 -10.21
CA ILE A 19 3.44 6.17 -11.45
C ILE A 19 2.53 6.97 -12.36
N LYS A 20 1.30 6.47 -12.62
CA LYS A 20 0.28 7.16 -13.43
C LYS A 20 0.00 8.58 -12.94
N SER A 21 -0.09 8.76 -11.63
CA SER A 21 -0.34 10.06 -11.02
C SER A 21 0.88 11.00 -11.08
N LEU A 22 2.09 10.49 -10.83
CA LEU A 22 3.33 11.28 -10.89
C LEU A 22 3.61 11.79 -12.30
N LEU A 23 3.36 10.99 -13.32
CA LEU A 23 3.52 11.40 -14.72
C LEU A 23 2.66 12.63 -15.09
N LYS A 24 1.51 12.80 -14.42
CA LYS A 24 0.63 13.96 -14.60
C LYS A 24 1.02 15.16 -13.73
N LYS A 25 1.75 14.94 -12.63
CA LYS A 25 1.96 15.95 -11.58
C LYS A 25 3.39 16.48 -11.49
N THR A 26 4.34 15.89 -12.22
CA THR A 26 5.74 16.30 -12.25
C THR A 26 6.39 15.93 -13.59
N SER A 27 7.40 16.66 -13.98
CA SER A 27 8.25 16.38 -15.16
C SER A 27 9.39 15.38 -14.86
N LYS A 28 9.56 14.94 -13.60
CA LYS A 28 10.65 14.05 -13.20
C LYS A 28 10.59 12.70 -13.91
N LYS A 29 11.77 12.12 -14.17
CA LYS A 29 11.91 10.73 -14.63
C LYS A 29 11.62 9.76 -13.48
N ILE A 30 11.17 8.56 -13.81
CA ILE A 30 10.81 7.52 -12.85
C ILE A 30 11.53 6.23 -13.20
N ILE A 31 12.12 5.57 -12.19
CA ILE A 31 12.53 4.18 -12.29
C ILE A 31 11.62 3.37 -11.37
N SER A 32 10.92 2.41 -11.96
CA SER A 32 10.17 1.37 -11.24
C SER A 32 11.10 0.18 -11.03
N LEU A 33 11.32 -0.21 -9.78
CA LEU A 33 12.10 -1.37 -9.38
C LEU A 33 11.15 -2.40 -8.77
N ASP A 34 11.01 -3.57 -9.39
CA ASP A 34 10.06 -4.61 -8.99
C ASP A 34 10.64 -6.00 -9.28
N ASN A 35 10.49 -6.94 -8.37
CA ASN A 35 10.90 -8.33 -8.58
C ASN A 35 9.79 -9.20 -9.18
N TYR A 36 8.60 -8.62 -9.36
CA TYR A 36 7.38 -9.26 -9.87
C TYR A 36 6.84 -10.43 -9.03
N SER A 37 7.16 -10.48 -7.75
CA SER A 37 6.56 -11.47 -6.84
C SER A 37 5.03 -11.30 -6.71
N SER A 38 4.54 -10.06 -6.84
CA SER A 38 3.11 -9.73 -6.92
C SER A 38 2.78 -8.67 -7.97
N GLY A 39 3.78 -8.03 -8.53
CA GLY A 39 3.67 -7.08 -9.62
C GLY A 39 3.38 -7.78 -10.95
N ASN A 40 2.81 -7.03 -11.91
CA ASN A 40 2.48 -7.53 -13.24
C ASN A 40 2.97 -6.57 -14.32
N LYS A 41 3.58 -7.10 -15.39
CA LYS A 41 4.02 -6.30 -16.54
C LYS A 41 2.86 -5.58 -17.24
N ASN A 42 1.64 -6.11 -17.16
CA ASN A 42 0.44 -5.44 -17.69
C ASN A 42 0.14 -4.09 -17.02
N ASN A 43 0.73 -3.83 -15.86
CA ASN A 43 0.64 -2.53 -15.17
C ASN A 43 1.66 -1.50 -15.69
N HIS A 44 2.52 -1.87 -16.63
CA HIS A 44 3.47 -0.94 -17.22
C HIS A 44 2.77 0.11 -18.08
N LEU A 45 3.18 1.36 -17.91
CA LEU A 45 2.75 2.46 -18.77
C LEU A 45 3.81 2.72 -19.84
N LYS A 46 3.40 2.75 -21.10
CA LYS A 46 4.27 3.18 -22.21
C LYS A 46 4.49 4.69 -22.11
N ASN A 47 5.62 5.10 -21.53
CA ASN A 47 6.01 6.51 -21.40
C ASN A 47 7.54 6.62 -21.31
N ASN A 48 8.12 7.54 -22.07
CA ASN A 48 9.58 7.73 -22.16
C ASN A 48 10.23 8.22 -20.85
N ARG A 49 9.44 8.71 -19.90
CA ARG A 49 9.92 9.12 -18.57
C ARG A 49 9.93 7.97 -17.56
N VAL A 50 9.47 6.77 -17.91
CA VAL A 50 9.42 5.62 -16.98
C VAL A 50 10.30 4.50 -17.49
N LYS A 51 11.26 4.08 -16.67
CA LYS A 51 12.06 2.87 -16.89
C LYS A 51 11.66 1.80 -15.88
N TYR A 52 11.38 0.59 -16.34
CA TYR A 52 11.06 -0.57 -15.50
C TYR A 52 12.27 -1.50 -15.41
N LEU A 53 12.70 -1.80 -14.18
CA LEU A 53 13.80 -2.72 -13.89
C LEU A 53 13.26 -3.90 -13.09
N LYS A 54 13.54 -5.12 -13.57
CA LYS A 54 13.29 -6.34 -12.79
C LYS A 54 14.45 -6.53 -11.82
N ALA A 55 14.18 -6.33 -10.53
CA ALA A 55 15.23 -6.44 -9.51
C ALA A 55 14.63 -6.57 -8.10
N ASP A 56 15.40 -7.15 -7.19
CA ASP A 56 15.08 -7.18 -5.76
C ASP A 56 15.60 -5.91 -5.07
N THR A 57 14.91 -5.47 -4.03
CA THR A 57 15.30 -4.31 -3.23
C THR A 57 16.61 -4.49 -2.45
N ILE A 58 17.00 -5.73 -2.18
CA ILE A 58 18.27 -6.06 -1.55
C ILE A 58 19.44 -5.52 -2.37
N ASP A 59 19.34 -5.56 -3.71
CA ASP A 59 20.40 -5.15 -4.63
C ASP A 59 20.37 -3.66 -4.99
N ILE A 60 19.54 -2.85 -4.33
CA ILE A 60 19.29 -1.44 -4.70
C ILE A 60 20.59 -0.62 -4.85
N THR A 61 21.55 -0.82 -3.99
CA THR A 61 22.83 -0.12 -4.02
C THR A 61 23.62 -0.41 -5.29
N LYS A 62 23.64 -1.68 -5.73
CA LYS A 62 24.30 -2.11 -6.96
C LYS A 62 23.58 -1.58 -8.19
N ILE A 63 22.24 -1.71 -8.19
CA ILE A 63 21.37 -1.36 -9.32
C ILE A 63 21.40 0.14 -9.60
N LEU A 64 21.30 0.97 -8.55
CA LEU A 64 21.20 2.42 -8.66
C LEU A 64 22.53 3.14 -8.42
N LYS A 65 23.67 2.44 -8.53
CA LYS A 65 25.01 3.00 -8.30
C LYS A 65 25.29 4.24 -9.17
N LYS A 66 24.89 4.19 -10.44
CA LYS A 66 25.11 5.28 -11.41
C LYS A 66 24.12 6.43 -11.23
N GLU A 67 22.89 6.16 -10.77
CA GLU A 67 21.80 7.11 -10.68
C GLU A 67 21.74 7.83 -9.32
N LYS A 68 22.46 7.36 -8.29
CA LYS A 68 22.30 7.81 -6.89
C LYS A 68 22.34 9.33 -6.68
N LYS A 69 23.20 10.05 -7.42
CA LYS A 69 23.30 11.52 -7.33
C LYS A 69 22.11 12.27 -7.95
N GLN A 70 21.35 11.62 -8.86
CA GLN A 70 20.20 12.19 -9.54
C GLN A 70 18.89 11.93 -8.83
N ILE A 71 18.86 11.01 -7.82
CA ILE A 71 17.66 10.58 -7.14
C ILE A 71 17.16 11.70 -6.22
N HIS A 72 15.92 12.14 -6.46
CA HIS A 72 15.21 13.09 -5.62
C HIS A 72 14.57 12.41 -4.41
N SER A 73 13.89 11.29 -4.63
CA SER A 73 13.14 10.57 -3.59
C SER A 73 12.88 9.12 -3.99
N ILE A 74 12.67 8.28 -2.97
CA ILE A 74 12.27 6.88 -3.14
C ILE A 74 10.91 6.67 -2.46
N PHE A 75 9.94 6.13 -3.21
CA PHE A 75 8.73 5.53 -2.67
C PHE A 75 8.97 4.03 -2.50
N HIS A 76 9.00 3.58 -1.26
CA HIS A 76 9.27 2.18 -0.95
C HIS A 76 7.97 1.42 -0.68
N PHE A 77 7.47 0.73 -1.72
CA PHE A 77 6.24 -0.07 -1.71
C PHE A 77 6.51 -1.54 -2.09
N GLY A 78 7.74 -1.86 -2.51
CA GLY A 78 8.17 -3.19 -2.88
C GLY A 78 8.47 -4.08 -1.67
N GLU A 79 7.43 -4.46 -0.94
CA GLU A 79 7.47 -5.30 0.24
C GLU A 79 6.37 -6.38 0.18
N PHE A 80 6.57 -7.46 0.91
CA PHE A 80 5.54 -8.48 1.09
C PHE A 80 4.35 -7.88 1.86
N ALA A 81 3.12 -8.04 1.37
CA ALA A 81 1.96 -7.26 1.83
C ALA A 81 0.71 -8.09 2.17
N ARG A 82 0.86 -9.30 2.73
CA ARG A 82 -0.28 -10.15 3.13
C ARG A 82 -0.05 -10.84 4.48
N ILE A 83 -1.06 -10.72 5.35
CA ILE A 83 -1.00 -11.28 6.71
C ILE A 83 -0.96 -12.81 6.65
N TYR A 84 -2.00 -13.44 6.10
CA TYR A 84 -2.10 -14.89 6.08
C TYR A 84 -0.97 -15.56 5.31
N GLN A 85 -0.60 -15.03 4.17
CA GLN A 85 0.47 -15.59 3.36
C GLN A 85 1.86 -15.47 4.02
N SER A 86 2.05 -14.51 4.93
CA SER A 86 3.32 -14.36 5.64
C SER A 86 3.64 -15.52 6.59
N PHE A 87 2.64 -16.30 7.02
CA PHE A 87 2.88 -17.55 7.76
C PHE A 87 3.36 -18.67 6.87
N LYS A 88 2.84 -18.73 5.63
CA LYS A 88 3.22 -19.78 4.66
C LYS A 88 4.53 -19.49 3.96
N LYS A 89 4.82 -18.22 3.73
CA LYS A 89 5.97 -17.68 3.00
C LYS A 89 6.82 -16.82 3.93
N PHE A 90 7.19 -17.41 5.07
CA PHE A 90 7.91 -16.72 6.14
C PHE A 90 9.21 -16.09 5.63
N ASP A 91 10.05 -16.90 4.98
CA ASP A 91 11.36 -16.46 4.47
C ASP A 91 11.23 -15.35 3.42
N GLU A 92 10.27 -15.48 2.49
CA GLU A 92 10.00 -14.43 1.49
C GLU A 92 9.57 -13.12 2.17
N CYS A 93 8.73 -13.23 3.22
CA CYS A 93 8.28 -12.06 3.99
C CYS A 93 9.45 -11.38 4.70
N PHE A 94 10.30 -12.11 5.41
CA PHE A 94 11.47 -11.55 6.09
C PHE A 94 12.52 -11.03 5.13
N LYS A 95 12.83 -11.77 4.07
CA LYS A 95 13.76 -11.33 3.03
C LYS A 95 13.31 -9.99 2.43
N SER A 96 12.05 -9.88 2.05
CA SER A 96 11.51 -8.65 1.45
C SER A 96 11.42 -7.50 2.45
N ASN A 97 10.76 -7.74 3.60
CA ASN A 97 10.37 -6.66 4.51
C ASN A 97 11.48 -6.28 5.49
N SER A 98 12.38 -7.19 5.86
CA SER A 98 13.49 -6.86 6.77
C SER A 98 14.76 -6.57 6.00
N ILE A 99 15.28 -7.53 5.22
CA ILE A 99 16.57 -7.35 4.53
C ILE A 99 16.44 -6.34 3.40
N GLY A 100 15.42 -6.47 2.54
CA GLY A 100 15.18 -5.57 1.41
C GLY A 100 14.88 -4.15 1.86
N SER A 101 14.03 -3.97 2.88
CA SER A 101 13.72 -2.63 3.40
C SER A 101 14.94 -1.99 4.07
N ASN A 102 15.72 -2.75 4.82
CA ASN A 102 16.97 -2.23 5.42
C ASN A 102 17.96 -1.77 4.34
N ALA A 103 18.11 -2.52 3.24
CA ALA A 103 18.94 -2.11 2.12
C ALA A 103 18.47 -0.77 1.51
N VAL A 104 17.14 -0.57 1.36
CA VAL A 104 16.56 0.69 0.87
C VAL A 104 16.80 1.83 1.86
N PHE A 105 16.61 1.60 3.16
CA PHE A 105 16.82 2.63 4.20
C PHE A 105 18.28 3.05 4.23
N LYS A 106 19.20 2.10 4.24
CA LYS A 106 20.66 2.35 4.21
C LYS A 106 21.06 3.13 2.96
N PHE A 107 20.56 2.73 1.78
CA PHE A 107 20.83 3.43 0.52
C PHE A 107 20.34 4.88 0.57
N CYS A 108 19.13 5.11 1.10
CA CYS A 108 18.57 6.46 1.26
C CYS A 108 19.40 7.31 2.23
N LEU A 109 19.79 6.73 3.36
CA LEU A 109 20.60 7.39 4.38
C LEU A 109 21.97 7.81 3.81
N ASP A 110 22.71 6.87 3.21
CA ASP A 110 24.06 7.09 2.68
C ASP A 110 24.12 8.15 1.56
N ASN A 111 23.01 8.31 0.82
CA ASN A 111 22.97 9.22 -0.33
C ASN A 111 22.10 10.47 -0.07
N ASN A 112 21.67 10.71 1.17
CA ASN A 112 20.78 11.81 1.55
C ASN A 112 19.56 11.92 0.63
N ILE A 113 18.84 10.79 0.48
CA ILE A 113 17.66 10.67 -0.36
C ILE A 113 16.43 10.59 0.54
N LYS A 114 15.41 11.40 0.25
CA LYS A 114 14.12 11.36 0.95
C LYS A 114 13.41 10.04 0.69
N LEU A 115 12.97 9.40 1.77
CA LEU A 115 12.17 8.17 1.73
C LEU A 115 10.69 8.47 1.97
N ILE A 116 9.80 7.87 1.16
CA ILE A 116 8.37 7.76 1.44
C ILE A 116 8.07 6.28 1.64
N TYR A 117 7.75 5.91 2.88
CA TYR A 117 7.59 4.53 3.30
C TYR A 117 6.13 4.12 3.43
N SER A 118 5.77 2.97 2.89
CA SER A 118 4.45 2.36 3.09
C SER A 118 4.41 1.53 4.36
N ALA A 119 3.78 2.05 5.39
CA ALA A 119 3.40 1.28 6.56
C ALA A 119 2.03 0.61 6.37
N THR A 120 1.58 -0.12 7.36
CA THR A 120 0.31 -0.85 7.32
C THR A 120 -0.56 -0.53 8.52
N SER A 121 -1.87 -0.49 8.31
CA SER A 121 -2.83 -0.45 9.41
C SER A 121 -2.78 -1.68 10.32
N ALA A 122 -2.11 -2.75 9.91
CA ALA A 122 -1.94 -3.95 10.73
C ALA A 122 -1.18 -3.66 12.03
N VAL A 123 -0.25 -2.70 12.02
CA VAL A 123 0.49 -2.31 13.23
C VAL A 123 -0.29 -1.39 14.17
N LEU A 124 -1.47 -0.92 13.77
CA LEU A 124 -2.33 -0.01 14.52
C LEU A 124 -3.54 -0.71 15.14
N GLY A 125 -3.80 -1.96 14.76
CA GLY A 125 -4.93 -2.74 15.25
C GLY A 125 -4.84 -2.97 16.75
N ASN A 126 -6.00 -3.07 17.41
CA ASN A 126 -6.11 -3.32 18.86
C ASN A 126 -5.20 -2.39 19.67
N LYS A 127 -5.28 -1.07 19.41
CA LYS A 127 -4.44 -0.02 20.05
C LYS A 127 -2.92 -0.23 19.89
N GLY A 128 -2.49 -1.03 18.93
CA GLY A 128 -1.10 -1.36 18.65
C GLY A 128 -0.66 -2.77 19.05
N ASP A 129 -1.49 -3.54 19.75
CA ASP A 129 -1.15 -4.91 20.18
C ASP A 129 -1.06 -5.88 18.99
N ASP A 130 -1.78 -5.60 17.90
CA ASP A 130 -1.75 -6.42 16.68
C ASP A 130 -0.40 -6.37 15.92
N LYS A 131 0.54 -5.53 16.33
CA LYS A 131 1.86 -5.39 15.67
C LYS A 131 2.69 -6.68 15.63
N ASN A 132 2.43 -7.61 16.55
CA ASN A 132 3.11 -8.89 16.65
C ASN A 132 2.24 -10.09 16.20
N LEU A 133 1.04 -9.85 15.66
CA LEU A 133 0.06 -10.89 15.35
C LEU A 133 0.44 -11.73 14.12
N SER A 134 1.38 -11.31 13.30
CA SER A 134 1.85 -12.06 12.12
C SER A 134 3.27 -11.66 11.74
N PRO A 135 4.01 -12.51 10.99
CA PRO A 135 5.33 -12.13 10.46
C PRO A 135 5.29 -10.82 9.66
N TYR A 136 4.23 -10.60 8.87
CA TYR A 136 4.01 -9.36 8.14
C TYR A 136 3.88 -8.13 9.07
N ALA A 137 3.00 -8.21 10.09
CA ALA A 137 2.80 -7.09 11.01
C ALA A 137 4.07 -6.81 11.82
N PHE A 138 4.74 -7.86 12.27
CA PHE A 138 6.00 -7.78 13.01
C PHE A 138 7.09 -7.07 12.20
N THR A 139 7.38 -7.53 10.99
CA THR A 139 8.43 -6.93 10.14
C THR A 139 8.13 -5.46 9.82
N LYS A 140 6.87 -5.11 9.52
CA LYS A 140 6.45 -3.73 9.31
C LYS A 140 6.59 -2.86 10.56
N SER A 141 6.27 -3.40 11.72
CA SER A 141 6.43 -2.72 13.01
C SER A 141 7.90 -2.42 13.30
N LYS A 142 8.78 -3.40 13.07
CA LYS A 142 10.23 -3.23 13.28
C LYS A 142 10.85 -2.23 12.30
N ASN A 143 10.39 -2.18 11.07
CA ASN A 143 10.81 -1.15 10.12
C ASN A 143 10.43 0.27 10.57
N LEU A 144 9.23 0.45 11.16
CA LEU A 144 8.85 1.75 11.74
C LEU A 144 9.73 2.14 12.92
N GLU A 145 10.03 1.20 13.80
CA GLU A 145 10.93 1.40 14.93
C GLU A 145 12.34 1.79 14.46
N LEU A 146 12.87 1.07 13.46
CA LEU A 146 14.17 1.38 12.86
C LEU A 146 14.19 2.79 12.23
N LEU A 147 13.18 3.15 11.45
CA LEU A 147 13.10 4.48 10.82
C LEU A 147 13.11 5.61 11.86
N GLU A 148 12.39 5.44 12.98
CA GLU A 148 12.42 6.43 14.06
C GLU A 148 13.79 6.53 14.74
N ASN A 149 14.49 5.42 14.89
CA ASN A 149 15.85 5.42 15.43
C ASN A 149 16.85 6.03 14.42
N LEU A 150 16.73 5.73 13.13
CA LEU A 150 17.54 6.39 12.09
C LEU A 150 17.33 7.91 12.07
N ARG A 151 16.11 8.38 12.33
CA ARG A 151 15.85 9.81 12.50
C ARG A 151 16.60 10.39 13.69
N LYS A 152 16.57 9.71 14.83
CA LYS A 152 17.26 10.18 16.05
C LYS A 152 18.78 10.17 15.91
N TRP A 153 19.33 9.08 15.35
CA TRP A 153 20.77 8.89 15.25
C TRP A 153 21.42 9.72 14.13
N PHE A 154 20.72 9.86 12.98
CA PHE A 154 21.33 10.40 11.76
C PHE A 154 20.51 11.53 11.12
N ASN A 155 19.47 12.05 11.79
CA ASN A 155 18.55 13.03 11.21
C ASN A 155 17.96 12.60 9.87
N PHE A 156 17.68 11.30 9.72
CA PHE A 156 17.17 10.72 8.48
C PHE A 156 15.78 11.26 8.14
N LYS A 157 15.59 11.68 6.89
CA LYS A 157 14.34 12.30 6.41
C LYS A 157 13.45 11.27 5.73
N PHE A 158 12.28 11.03 6.28
CA PHE A 158 11.28 10.14 5.71
C PHE A 158 9.85 10.59 6.05
N GLU A 159 8.91 10.16 5.21
CA GLU A 159 7.47 10.24 5.45
C GLU A 159 6.92 8.83 5.57
N VAL A 160 5.90 8.61 6.39
CA VAL A 160 5.24 7.31 6.57
C VAL A 160 3.79 7.41 6.17
N ILE A 161 3.31 6.46 5.37
CA ILE A 161 1.90 6.39 4.97
C ILE A 161 1.34 5.03 5.39
N TYR A 162 0.34 5.05 6.26
CA TYR A 162 -0.34 3.83 6.70
C TYR A 162 -1.41 3.43 5.69
N PHE A 163 -1.21 2.32 5.00
CA PHE A 163 -2.21 1.77 4.08
C PHE A 163 -3.26 0.96 4.85
N TYR A 164 -4.52 1.26 4.57
CA TYR A 164 -5.69 0.52 5.05
C TYR A 164 -6.29 -0.20 3.84
N ASN A 165 -6.66 -1.44 3.94
CA ASN A 165 -7.31 -2.25 2.91
C ASN A 165 -7.63 -1.50 1.61
N VAL A 166 -6.58 -1.19 0.84
CA VAL A 166 -6.69 -0.37 -0.37
C VAL A 166 -7.46 -1.14 -1.43
N TYR A 167 -8.42 -0.48 -2.09
CA TYR A 167 -9.25 -1.04 -3.16
C TYR A 167 -9.37 -0.07 -4.33
N GLY A 168 -9.83 -0.56 -5.48
CA GLY A 168 -10.08 0.25 -6.67
C GLY A 168 -9.38 -0.27 -7.92
N GLN A 169 -9.29 0.58 -8.94
CA GLN A 169 -8.79 0.22 -10.25
C GLN A 169 -7.35 -0.32 -10.20
N GLY A 170 -7.13 -1.49 -10.81
CA GLY A 170 -5.81 -2.15 -10.85
C GLY A 170 -5.53 -3.04 -9.64
N GLN A 171 -6.49 -3.24 -8.72
CA GLN A 171 -6.31 -4.16 -7.60
C GLN A 171 -6.18 -5.61 -8.05
N ILE A 172 -5.41 -6.39 -7.27
CA ILE A 172 -5.20 -7.81 -7.54
C ILE A 172 -6.48 -8.57 -7.20
N LYS A 173 -6.99 -9.39 -8.13
CA LYS A 173 -8.31 -10.04 -8.06
C LYS A 173 -8.23 -11.53 -7.77
N ASP A 174 -7.12 -12.16 -8.09
CA ASP A 174 -6.89 -13.59 -7.95
C ASP A 174 -5.51 -13.89 -7.35
N GLY A 175 -5.29 -15.16 -6.98
CA GLY A 175 -4.06 -15.64 -6.40
C GLY A 175 -3.85 -15.19 -4.93
N ASP A 176 -2.71 -15.58 -4.39
CA ASP A 176 -2.34 -15.41 -2.98
C ASP A 176 -2.29 -13.94 -2.51
N MET A 177 -2.06 -13.03 -3.45
CA MET A 177 -1.91 -11.60 -3.17
C MET A 177 -3.17 -10.79 -3.49
N ALA A 178 -4.30 -11.45 -3.75
CA ALA A 178 -5.57 -10.77 -4.05
C ALA A 178 -6.13 -9.99 -2.86
N THR A 179 -6.78 -8.86 -3.15
CA THR A 179 -7.54 -8.09 -2.15
C THR A 179 -8.92 -8.69 -1.97
N VAL A 180 -9.53 -8.53 -0.79
CA VAL A 180 -10.88 -9.05 -0.56
C VAL A 180 -11.90 -8.43 -1.53
N VAL A 181 -11.80 -7.13 -1.81
CA VAL A 181 -12.68 -6.45 -2.78
C VAL A 181 -12.42 -6.99 -4.18
N GLY A 182 -11.16 -7.20 -4.56
CA GLY A 182 -10.79 -7.78 -5.85
C GLY A 182 -11.30 -9.20 -6.04
N ILE A 183 -11.19 -10.06 -5.01
CA ILE A 183 -11.75 -11.41 -5.02
C ILE A 183 -13.26 -11.34 -5.25
N PHE A 184 -13.98 -10.48 -4.53
CA PHE A 184 -15.43 -10.38 -4.65
C PHE A 184 -15.85 -9.86 -6.02
N GLU A 185 -15.13 -8.88 -6.60
CA GLU A 185 -15.36 -8.42 -7.97
C GLU A 185 -15.18 -9.53 -9.01
N ASP A 186 -14.13 -10.34 -8.86
CA ASP A 186 -13.86 -11.46 -9.79
C ASP A 186 -14.93 -12.54 -9.69
N GLN A 187 -15.26 -12.96 -8.46
CA GLN A 187 -16.31 -13.96 -8.22
C GLN A 187 -17.67 -13.48 -8.73
N TYR A 188 -18.03 -12.22 -8.48
CA TYR A 188 -19.27 -11.62 -8.98
C TYR A 188 -19.35 -11.65 -10.50
N LYS A 189 -18.27 -11.25 -11.19
CA LYS A 189 -18.22 -11.29 -12.68
C LYS A 189 -18.34 -12.71 -13.24
N LYS A 190 -17.86 -13.70 -12.51
CA LYS A 190 -17.93 -15.12 -12.86
C LYS A 190 -19.24 -15.79 -12.42
N ASN A 191 -20.20 -15.05 -11.86
CA ASN A 191 -21.44 -15.58 -11.25
C ASN A 191 -21.18 -16.68 -10.20
N LYS A 192 -20.06 -16.57 -9.44
CA LYS A 192 -19.67 -17.51 -8.39
C LYS A 192 -19.98 -16.95 -7.01
N PRO A 193 -20.20 -17.82 -5.99
CA PRO A 193 -20.40 -17.37 -4.61
C PRO A 193 -19.18 -16.64 -4.07
N LEU A 194 -19.43 -15.63 -3.20
CA LEU A 194 -18.36 -14.87 -2.55
C LEU A 194 -17.77 -15.66 -1.36
N PRO A 195 -16.45 -15.91 -1.34
CA PRO A 195 -15.83 -16.63 -0.25
C PRO A 195 -15.54 -15.73 0.95
N ILE A 196 -16.12 -16.02 2.11
CA ILE A 196 -15.88 -15.30 3.35
C ILE A 196 -15.14 -16.21 4.34
N VAL A 197 -13.99 -15.76 4.84
CA VAL A 197 -13.31 -16.41 5.95
C VAL A 197 -14.09 -16.15 7.24
N LYS A 198 -14.48 -17.25 7.95
CA LYS A 198 -15.22 -17.15 9.22
C LYS A 198 -14.48 -16.26 10.23
N PRO A 199 -15.22 -15.52 11.07
CA PRO A 199 -16.68 -15.46 11.15
C PRO A 199 -17.32 -14.47 10.16
N GLY A 200 -16.56 -13.64 9.41
CA GLY A 200 -17.07 -12.61 8.50
C GLY A 200 -17.50 -11.32 9.21
N THR A 201 -17.57 -11.31 10.54
CA THR A 201 -17.90 -10.14 11.37
C THR A 201 -16.70 -9.21 11.62
N GLN A 202 -15.48 -9.68 11.29
CA GLN A 202 -14.28 -8.87 11.40
C GLN A 202 -14.41 -7.59 10.59
N THR A 203 -14.26 -6.45 11.25
CA THR A 203 -14.41 -5.13 10.63
C THR A 203 -13.08 -4.63 10.05
N ARG A 204 -13.18 -3.86 8.98
CA ARG A 204 -12.03 -3.22 8.31
C ARG A 204 -12.36 -1.80 7.94
N LYS A 205 -11.36 -0.93 8.03
CA LYS A 205 -11.38 0.35 7.32
C LYS A 205 -10.80 0.15 5.93
N PHE A 206 -11.42 0.78 4.96
CA PHE A 206 -11.03 0.69 3.56
C PHE A 206 -10.62 2.07 3.04
N THR A 207 -9.72 2.10 2.06
CA THR A 207 -9.29 3.33 1.40
C THR A 207 -9.29 3.13 -0.11
N HIS A 208 -9.96 4.00 -0.84
CA HIS A 208 -9.88 3.97 -2.29
C HIS A 208 -8.47 4.30 -2.78
N ILE A 209 -8.07 3.70 -3.89
CA ILE A 209 -6.73 3.91 -4.46
C ILE A 209 -6.44 5.39 -4.72
N ASP A 210 -7.40 6.17 -5.21
CA ASP A 210 -7.20 7.59 -5.50
C ASP A 210 -6.92 8.40 -4.23
N ASP A 211 -7.61 8.12 -3.13
CA ASP A 211 -7.34 8.76 -1.83
C ASP A 211 -5.95 8.37 -1.30
N THR A 212 -5.56 7.10 -1.50
CA THR A 212 -4.22 6.60 -1.14
C THR A 212 -3.14 7.34 -1.93
N ILE A 213 -3.28 7.42 -3.26
CA ILE A 213 -2.30 8.09 -4.14
C ILE A 213 -2.23 9.58 -3.85
N LYS A 214 -3.38 10.23 -3.62
CA LYS A 214 -3.41 11.64 -3.23
C LYS A 214 -2.60 11.88 -1.96
N THR A 215 -2.71 11.00 -0.98
CA THR A 215 -1.94 11.09 0.27
C THR A 215 -0.44 10.86 0.02
N CYS A 216 -0.07 9.91 -0.84
CA CYS A 216 1.34 9.69 -1.22
C CYS A 216 1.96 10.94 -1.85
N ILE A 217 1.25 11.59 -2.77
CA ILE A 217 1.70 12.84 -3.42
C ILE A 217 1.80 13.99 -2.40
N GLU A 218 0.83 14.09 -1.50
CA GLU A 218 0.85 15.12 -0.45
C GLU A 218 2.05 14.94 0.51
N ALA A 219 2.30 13.73 0.99
CA ALA A 219 3.45 13.41 1.83
C ALA A 219 4.77 13.73 1.12
N TRP A 220 4.87 13.37 -0.15
CA TRP A 220 6.05 13.66 -0.96
C TRP A 220 6.31 15.17 -1.13
N ARG A 221 5.24 15.98 -1.34
CA ARG A 221 5.35 17.43 -1.54
C ARG A 221 5.61 18.20 -0.25
N ARG A 222 4.97 17.80 0.84
CA ARG A 222 5.08 18.52 2.13
C ARG A 222 6.47 18.48 2.73
N ASN A 223 7.18 17.38 2.59
CA ASN A 223 8.53 17.20 3.12
C ASN A 223 8.68 17.61 4.61
N LYS A 224 7.74 17.15 5.45
CA LYS A 224 7.63 17.54 6.86
C LYS A 224 8.02 16.43 7.83
N CYS A 225 8.48 15.28 7.32
CA CYS A 225 8.81 14.10 8.10
C CYS A 225 7.65 13.67 9.02
N LEU A 226 6.46 13.51 8.43
CA LEU A 226 5.23 13.20 9.13
C LEU A 226 4.74 11.78 8.84
N HIS A 227 3.79 11.35 9.65
CA HIS A 227 3.03 10.12 9.46
C HIS A 227 1.63 10.44 8.95
N TYR A 228 1.16 9.71 7.95
CA TYR A 228 -0.16 9.91 7.32
C TYR A 228 -1.01 8.67 7.49
N SER A 229 -2.14 8.82 8.15
CA SER A 229 -3.16 7.78 8.30
C SER A 229 -4.40 8.20 7.53
N ILE A 230 -4.80 7.42 6.53
CA ILE A 230 -5.96 7.72 5.70
C ILE A 230 -6.84 6.49 5.52
N SER A 231 -8.12 6.64 5.79
CA SER A 231 -9.15 5.64 5.51
C SER A 231 -10.49 6.34 5.33
N TYR A 232 -11.47 5.66 4.75
CA TYR A 232 -12.84 6.16 4.84
C TYR A 232 -13.31 6.15 6.29
N LYS A 233 -14.17 7.11 6.68
CA LYS A 233 -14.62 7.26 8.06
C LYS A 233 -15.34 6.03 8.62
N LYS A 234 -16.11 5.32 7.78
CA LYS A 234 -16.89 4.15 8.16
C LYS A 234 -16.04 2.85 8.04
N SER A 235 -16.21 1.97 8.99
CA SER A 235 -15.72 0.59 8.93
C SER A 235 -16.83 -0.32 8.38
N TYR A 236 -16.43 -1.37 7.69
CA TYR A 236 -17.33 -2.40 7.19
C TYR A 236 -16.84 -3.77 7.66
N SER A 237 -17.76 -4.66 8.05
CA SER A 237 -17.44 -6.06 8.21
C SER A 237 -17.28 -6.72 6.83
N ILE A 238 -16.64 -7.88 6.77
CA ILE A 238 -16.53 -8.64 5.52
C ILE A 238 -17.92 -9.11 5.07
N ASN A 239 -18.82 -9.43 6.02
CA ASN A 239 -20.22 -9.72 5.72
C ASN A 239 -20.94 -8.53 5.09
N ASP A 240 -20.75 -7.30 5.62
CA ASP A 240 -21.35 -6.09 5.04
C ASP A 240 -20.86 -5.87 3.60
N LEU A 241 -19.55 -6.02 3.38
CA LEU A 241 -18.97 -5.92 2.04
C LEU A 241 -19.60 -6.94 1.08
N ALA A 242 -19.71 -8.21 1.49
CA ALA A 242 -20.29 -9.25 0.65
C ALA A 242 -21.78 -8.99 0.32
N LYS A 243 -22.56 -8.53 1.31
CA LYS A 243 -23.96 -8.16 1.10
C LYS A 243 -24.16 -7.05 0.07
N MET A 244 -23.17 -6.15 -0.12
CA MET A 244 -23.25 -5.11 -1.15
C MET A 244 -23.33 -5.69 -2.57
N PHE A 245 -22.73 -6.86 -2.82
CA PHE A 245 -22.74 -7.52 -4.12
C PHE A 245 -24.04 -8.26 -4.46
N LYS A 246 -24.93 -8.48 -3.48
CA LYS A 246 -26.25 -9.12 -3.66
C LYS A 246 -26.17 -10.49 -4.36
N THR A 247 -25.18 -11.31 -4.01
CA THR A 247 -24.97 -12.65 -4.57
C THR A 247 -24.75 -13.70 -3.47
N LYS A 248 -24.70 -14.99 -3.86
CA LYS A 248 -24.48 -16.09 -2.92
C LYS A 248 -23.16 -15.94 -2.17
N ILE A 249 -23.12 -16.39 -0.93
CA ILE A 249 -21.96 -16.35 -0.04
C ILE A 249 -21.64 -17.78 0.40
N ILE A 250 -20.35 -18.12 0.47
CA ILE A 250 -19.84 -19.34 1.08
C ILE A 250 -18.86 -19.00 2.20
N TYR A 251 -18.89 -19.73 3.30
CA TYR A 251 -17.99 -19.51 4.42
C TYR A 251 -16.83 -20.51 4.39
N LEU A 252 -15.62 -19.98 4.44
CA LEU A 252 -14.37 -20.73 4.55
C LEU A 252 -13.95 -20.84 6.03
N LYS A 253 -13.09 -21.82 6.35
CA LYS A 253 -12.49 -21.97 7.68
C LYS A 253 -11.73 -20.71 8.09
N SER A 254 -11.67 -20.43 9.38
CA SER A 254 -10.86 -19.34 9.96
C SER A 254 -9.37 -19.52 9.64
N ARG A 255 -8.63 -18.40 9.64
CA ARG A 255 -7.21 -18.36 9.27
C ARG A 255 -6.36 -17.77 10.39
N SER A 256 -5.11 -18.20 10.49
CA SER A 256 -4.12 -17.63 11.41
C SER A 256 -3.89 -16.15 11.11
N GLY A 257 -3.67 -15.33 12.14
CA GLY A 257 -3.41 -13.90 12.02
C GLY A 257 -4.63 -13.04 11.67
N GLU A 258 -5.84 -13.61 11.64
CA GLU A 258 -7.06 -12.84 11.36
C GLU A 258 -7.34 -11.86 12.51
N ARG A 259 -7.53 -10.59 12.15
CA ARG A 259 -7.87 -9.53 13.12
C ARG A 259 -9.36 -9.33 13.19
N TYR A 260 -9.91 -9.27 14.40
CA TYR A 260 -11.36 -9.13 14.62
C TYR A 260 -11.85 -7.68 14.66
N ALA A 261 -10.99 -6.71 14.97
CA ALA A 261 -11.33 -5.29 15.02
C ALA A 261 -10.65 -4.48 13.92
N SER A 262 -11.28 -3.37 13.54
CA SER A 262 -10.66 -2.39 12.64
C SER A 262 -9.48 -1.70 13.33
N ALA A 263 -8.43 -1.47 12.57
CA ALA A 263 -7.36 -0.58 13.02
C ALA A 263 -7.90 0.82 13.29
N LEU A 264 -7.50 1.41 14.40
CA LEU A 264 -7.84 2.78 14.73
C LEU A 264 -7.20 3.75 13.72
N THR A 265 -7.98 4.74 13.27
CA THR A 265 -7.43 5.83 12.44
C THR A 265 -6.69 6.87 13.28
N LYS A 266 -7.05 7.00 14.54
CA LYS A 266 -6.36 7.85 15.52
C LYS A 266 -5.18 7.06 16.08
N ILE A 267 -3.98 7.50 15.76
CA ILE A 267 -2.75 7.03 16.38
C ILE A 267 -2.44 8.02 17.50
N SER A 268 -2.26 7.50 18.73
CA SER A 268 -2.10 8.35 19.93
C SER A 268 -0.87 9.26 19.88
N ASN A 269 -1.06 10.35 20.33
CA ASN A 269 -0.52 11.51 21.05
C ASN A 269 0.95 11.96 20.93
N ASN A 270 1.93 11.19 20.51
CA ASN A 270 3.32 11.63 20.62
C ASN A 270 4.03 11.92 19.29
N ARG A 271 3.31 11.93 18.17
CA ARG A 271 3.91 12.14 16.85
C ARG A 271 3.03 13.04 16.00
N LYS A 272 3.65 13.83 15.15
CA LYS A 272 2.98 14.67 14.15
C LYS A 272 2.26 13.81 13.11
N ILE A 273 1.15 13.18 13.50
CA ILE A 273 0.36 12.30 12.65
C ILE A 273 -0.79 13.10 12.06
N ILE A 274 -0.89 13.07 10.75
CA ILE A 274 -2.01 13.64 10.02
C ILE A 274 -3.03 12.55 9.80
N ASN A 275 -4.15 12.62 10.51
CA ASN A 275 -5.31 11.77 10.29
C ASN A 275 -6.23 12.43 9.28
N LYS A 276 -6.49 11.77 8.16
CA LYS A 276 -7.44 12.21 7.13
C LYS A 276 -8.42 11.10 6.83
N TYR A 277 -9.64 11.48 6.53
CA TYR A 277 -10.62 10.54 6.01
C TYR A 277 -10.60 10.56 4.49
N GLY A 278 -10.58 9.36 3.90
CA GLY A 278 -10.83 9.18 2.47
C GLY A 278 -12.22 9.67 2.11
N LYS A 279 -12.36 10.14 0.88
CA LYS A 279 -13.61 10.73 0.37
C LYS A 279 -14.51 9.71 -0.32
N ILE A 280 -13.94 8.61 -0.81
CA ILE A 280 -14.65 7.62 -1.61
C ILE A 280 -15.16 6.49 -0.70
N ASP A 281 -16.48 6.33 -0.65
CA ASP A 281 -17.12 5.25 0.10
C ASP A 281 -17.02 3.92 -0.66
N LEU A 282 -16.72 2.84 0.06
CA LEU A 282 -16.69 1.49 -0.48
C LEU A 282 -18.06 1.06 -1.05
N LYS A 283 -19.16 1.44 -0.39
CA LYS A 283 -20.51 1.14 -0.85
C LYS A 283 -20.82 1.78 -2.20
N ASP A 284 -20.44 3.05 -2.39
CA ASP A 284 -20.67 3.76 -3.64
C ASP A 284 -19.82 3.15 -4.78
N TYR A 285 -18.57 2.78 -4.46
CA TYR A 285 -17.70 2.09 -5.39
C TYR A 285 -18.28 0.74 -5.85
N VAL A 286 -18.68 -0.13 -4.91
CA VAL A 286 -19.28 -1.44 -5.24
C VAL A 286 -20.59 -1.28 -5.99
N THR A 287 -21.43 -0.30 -5.63
CA THR A 287 -22.67 0.00 -6.35
C THR A 287 -22.39 0.39 -7.80
N SER A 288 -21.37 1.21 -8.04
CA SER A 288 -20.99 1.60 -9.41
C SER A 288 -20.44 0.41 -10.21
N PHE A 289 -19.65 -0.42 -9.56
CA PHE A 289 -19.11 -1.65 -10.16
C PHE A 289 -20.22 -2.60 -10.64
N ILE A 290 -21.21 -2.87 -9.79
CA ILE A 290 -22.36 -3.75 -10.11
C ILE A 290 -23.18 -3.18 -11.28
N LYS A 291 -23.33 -1.85 -11.35
CA LYS A 291 -24.04 -1.17 -12.46
C LYS A 291 -23.23 -1.13 -13.76
N GLY A 292 -22.08 -1.80 -13.85
CA GLY A 292 -21.20 -1.78 -15.02
C GLY A 292 -20.60 -0.40 -15.33
N ARG A 293 -20.67 0.54 -14.37
CA ARG A 293 -20.11 1.89 -14.52
C ARG A 293 -18.67 1.90 -14.02
N ASN A 294 -17.74 2.41 -14.81
CA ASN A 294 -16.44 2.78 -14.26
C ASN A 294 -16.66 3.83 -13.19
N TYR A 295 -16.11 3.62 -12.00
CA TYR A 295 -16.09 4.64 -10.95
C TYR A 295 -15.10 5.73 -11.37
N GLU A 296 -15.51 6.54 -12.32
CA GLU A 296 -14.82 7.78 -12.65
C GLU A 296 -15.29 8.85 -11.66
N ASN A 297 -14.34 9.41 -10.98
CA ASN A 297 -14.57 10.44 -9.96
C ASN A 297 -14.97 11.76 -10.64
N LYS A 298 -16.21 11.87 -11.13
CA LYS A 298 -16.77 13.08 -11.72
C LYS A 298 -16.72 14.32 -10.80
N LYS A 299 -16.40 14.12 -9.50
CA LYS A 299 -16.27 15.21 -8.51
C LYS A 299 -14.85 15.76 -8.33
N LEU A 300 -13.83 15.21 -8.98
CA LEU A 300 -12.45 15.72 -8.87
C LEU A 300 -12.04 16.67 -10.00
N ILE A 301 -12.92 16.98 -10.95
CA ILE A 301 -12.65 17.88 -12.09
C ILE A 301 -12.99 19.36 -11.76
N LYS A 302 -13.44 19.67 -10.58
CA LYS A 302 -13.62 21.05 -10.13
C LYS A 302 -12.80 21.32 -8.88
N ILE A 303 -11.54 21.59 -9.02
CA ILE A 303 -10.74 22.46 -8.16
C ILE A 303 -9.65 23.03 -9.07
N ASP A 304 -9.92 24.24 -9.53
CA ASP A 304 -8.95 25.18 -10.07
C ASP A 304 -7.84 25.46 -9.05
#